data_a86a1c723d6bcdd57d64c15784d91bfe
#
_entry.id   a86a1c723d6bcdd57d64c15784d91bfe
#
_cell.length_a   1.000
_cell.length_b   1.000
_cell.length_c   1.000
_cell.angle_alpha   90.00
_cell.angle_beta   90.00
_cell.angle_gamma   90.00
#
_symmetry.space_group_name_H-M   'P 1'
#
loop_
_entity.id
_entity.type
_entity.pdbx_description
1 polymer ?
#
loop_
_entity_poly.entity_id
_entity_poly.type
_entity_poly.pdbx_seq_one_letter_code
_entity_poly.pdbx_strand_id
1 'polypeptide(L)'
;MDSLKKQRIESSSITCVSKKVDRFSFDGGMAPKEGVNKSDGEFNVRNDITSAFFDENRVRFRQLNLVIELIPSDEGHYYRSEISVSGIYRAPSDLDDEAFDREALSFGMQDLYSFAKGIIENVAAGGVWGPLYLPQISFSM
;
A
#
# COMPACT_ATOMS: atom_id res chain seq x y z
N MET A 1 7.43 11.04 40.11
CA MET A 1 8.20 11.26 38.89
C MET A 1 7.76 10.27 37.85
N ASP A 2 7.55 10.75 36.72
CA ASP A 2 7.14 9.90 35.67
C ASP A 2 8.36 9.48 34.84
N SER A 3 8.85 8.30 35.09
CA SER A 3 9.96 7.73 34.34
C SER A 3 9.53 7.30 32.93
N LEU A 4 8.24 7.20 32.72
CA LEU A 4 7.69 6.79 31.43
C LEU A 4 7.07 8.01 30.79
N LYS A 5 7.82 8.67 29.94
CA LYS A 5 7.24 9.67 29.08
C LYS A 5 6.28 8.97 28.14
N LYS A 6 5.04 9.35 28.20
CA LYS A 6 4.06 8.88 27.22
C LYS A 6 4.56 9.27 25.84
N GLN A 7 4.95 8.29 25.06
CA GLN A 7 5.23 8.55 23.68
C GLN A 7 3.94 8.97 23.00
N ARG A 8 4.01 10.11 22.34
CA ARG A 8 2.91 10.57 21.55
C ARG A 8 2.84 9.70 20.30
N ILE A 9 1.85 8.87 20.24
CA ILE A 9 1.56 8.10 19.03
C ILE A 9 0.73 9.02 18.14
N GLU A 10 1.34 9.46 17.05
CA GLU A 10 0.59 10.20 16.06
C GLU A 10 -0.28 9.24 15.28
N SER A 11 -1.56 9.48 15.31
CA SER A 11 -2.52 8.74 14.53
C SER A 11 -3.28 9.69 13.63
N SER A 12 -3.72 9.18 12.49
CA SER A 12 -4.59 9.93 11.60
C SER A 12 -5.95 10.13 12.26
N SER A 13 -6.56 11.27 11.98
CA SER A 13 -7.95 11.51 12.37
C SER A 13 -8.95 10.82 11.44
N ILE A 14 -8.52 10.36 10.27
CA ILE A 14 -9.38 9.60 9.36
C ILE A 14 -9.44 8.13 9.76
N THR A 15 -10.54 7.48 9.40
CA THR A 15 -10.77 6.07 9.75
C THR A 15 -10.94 5.25 8.49
N CYS A 16 -10.24 4.13 8.43
CA CYS A 16 -10.45 3.16 7.35
C CYS A 16 -11.77 2.43 7.59
N VAL A 17 -12.65 2.49 6.59
CA VAL A 17 -13.94 1.78 6.63
C VAL A 17 -13.80 0.39 6.02
N SER A 18 -13.08 0.29 4.91
CA SER A 18 -12.87 -0.98 4.22
C SER A 18 -11.66 -0.90 3.32
N LYS A 19 -11.04 -2.05 3.11
CA LYS A 19 -9.96 -2.24 2.13
C LYS A 19 -10.26 -3.48 1.32
N LYS A 20 -9.88 -3.47 0.05
CA LYS A 20 -10.04 -4.65 -0.81
C LYS A 20 -8.95 -4.72 -1.86
N VAL A 21 -8.71 -5.92 -2.35
CA VAL A 21 -7.86 -6.16 -3.51
C VAL A 21 -8.74 -6.09 -4.74
N ASP A 22 -8.41 -5.20 -5.68
CA ASP A 22 -9.13 -5.09 -6.95
C ASP A 22 -8.57 -6.05 -7.99
N ARG A 23 -7.23 -6.16 -8.04
CA ARG A 23 -6.54 -7.10 -8.90
C ARG A 23 -5.24 -7.51 -8.25
N PHE A 24 -4.83 -8.75 -8.49
CA PHE A 24 -3.55 -9.25 -8.04
C PHE A 24 -3.04 -10.30 -9.01
N SER A 25 -1.82 -10.12 -9.47
CA SER A 25 -1.10 -11.12 -10.24
C SER A 25 0.28 -11.30 -9.64
N PHE A 26 0.77 -12.52 -9.65
CA PHE A 26 2.08 -12.85 -9.14
C PHE A 26 2.67 -13.98 -9.98
N ASP A 27 3.82 -13.71 -10.58
CA ASP A 27 4.59 -14.71 -11.31
C ASP A 27 5.89 -14.94 -10.56
N GLY A 28 6.09 -16.17 -10.11
CA GLY A 28 7.28 -16.56 -9.35
C GLY A 28 8.56 -16.63 -10.18
N GLY A 29 8.44 -16.52 -11.48
CA GLY A 29 9.58 -16.64 -12.37
C GLY A 29 10.10 -18.07 -12.48
N MET A 30 11.24 -18.22 -13.14
CA MET A 30 11.92 -19.51 -13.28
C MET A 30 12.66 -19.86 -12.01
N ALA A 31 12.72 -21.15 -11.68
CA ALA A 31 13.50 -21.60 -10.54
C ALA A 31 14.97 -21.18 -10.69
N PRO A 32 15.63 -20.77 -9.58
CA PRO A 32 17.05 -20.44 -9.63
C PRO A 32 17.88 -21.60 -10.13
N LYS A 33 18.84 -21.29 -11.00
CA LYS A 33 19.81 -22.24 -11.52
C LYS A 33 21.20 -21.75 -11.19
N GLU A 34 22.17 -22.69 -11.20
CA GLU A 34 23.55 -22.30 -11.02
C GLU A 34 23.97 -21.28 -12.08
N GLY A 35 24.59 -20.20 -11.63
CA GLY A 35 25.03 -19.12 -12.50
C GLY A 35 23.92 -18.12 -12.88
N VAL A 36 22.68 -18.34 -12.46
CA VAL A 36 21.57 -17.43 -12.70
C VAL A 36 21.20 -16.74 -11.40
N ASN A 37 21.29 -15.43 -11.37
CA ASN A 37 20.92 -14.62 -10.21
C ASN A 37 19.59 -13.94 -10.45
N LYS A 38 18.92 -13.54 -9.36
CA LYS A 38 17.72 -12.70 -9.50
C LYS A 38 18.13 -11.39 -10.16
N SER A 39 17.31 -10.92 -11.09
CA SER A 39 17.60 -9.71 -11.83
C SER A 39 17.16 -8.49 -11.04
N ASP A 40 17.81 -7.37 -11.32
CA ASP A 40 17.29 -6.08 -10.93
C ASP A 40 16.02 -5.80 -11.72
N GLY A 41 15.24 -4.83 -11.28
CA GLY A 41 14.00 -4.50 -11.95
C GLY A 41 13.48 -3.16 -11.53
N GLU A 42 12.25 -2.89 -11.92
CA GLU A 42 11.54 -1.68 -11.56
C GLU A 42 10.54 -1.98 -10.45
N PHE A 43 10.45 -1.06 -9.51
CA PHE A 43 9.45 -1.03 -8.48
C PHE A 43 8.70 0.28 -8.63
N ASN A 44 7.41 0.18 -8.94
CA ASN A 44 6.57 1.36 -9.20
C ASN A 44 5.38 1.37 -8.26
N VAL A 45 5.06 2.55 -7.75
CA VAL A 45 3.87 2.76 -6.92
C VAL A 45 3.11 3.93 -7.51
N ARG A 46 1.81 3.71 -7.76
CA ARG A 46 0.89 4.75 -8.19
C ARG A 46 -0.23 4.85 -7.20
N ASN A 47 -0.67 6.06 -6.91
CA ASN A 47 -1.72 6.30 -5.92
C ASN A 47 -2.62 7.45 -6.37
N ASP A 48 -3.89 7.36 -6.01
CA ASP A 48 -4.87 8.37 -6.39
C ASP A 48 -6.08 8.35 -5.44
N ILE A 49 -6.69 9.50 -5.29
CA ILE A 49 -8.03 9.61 -4.72
C ILE A 49 -9.00 9.46 -5.89
N THR A 50 -9.71 8.34 -5.96
CA THR A 50 -10.55 8.01 -7.11
C THR A 50 -11.98 8.50 -6.96
N SER A 51 -12.42 8.76 -5.74
CA SER A 51 -13.79 9.21 -5.48
C SER A 51 -13.87 9.97 -4.16
N ALA A 52 -14.73 10.97 -4.14
CA ALA A 52 -15.07 11.74 -2.95
C ALA A 52 -16.60 11.77 -2.88
N PHE A 53 -17.15 11.33 -1.76
CA PHE A 53 -18.60 11.26 -1.61
C PHE A 53 -18.99 11.43 -0.14
N PHE A 54 -20.27 11.58 0.10
CA PHE A 54 -20.82 11.63 1.45
C PHE A 54 -22.12 10.83 1.50
N ASP A 55 -22.45 10.36 2.69
CA ASP A 55 -23.67 9.60 2.89
C ASP A 55 -24.86 10.53 3.26
N GLU A 56 -26.01 9.91 3.56
CA GLU A 56 -27.22 10.65 3.93
C GLU A 56 -27.07 11.44 5.21
N ASN A 57 -26.14 11.08 6.08
CA ASN A 57 -25.84 11.78 7.33
C ASN A 57 -24.74 12.81 7.17
N ARG A 58 -24.32 13.10 5.93
CA ARG A 58 -23.26 14.04 5.57
C ARG A 58 -21.89 13.63 6.09
N VAL A 59 -21.69 12.37 6.39
CA VAL A 59 -20.36 11.81 6.68
C VAL A 59 -19.60 11.74 5.38
N ARG A 60 -18.39 12.26 5.37
CA ARG A 60 -17.56 12.36 4.17
C ARG A 60 -16.63 11.19 4.04
N PHE A 61 -16.50 10.72 2.81
CA PHE A 61 -15.66 9.58 2.46
C PHE A 61 -14.74 9.93 1.31
N ARG A 62 -13.59 9.27 1.28
CA ARG A 62 -12.70 9.25 0.12
C ARG A 62 -12.40 7.81 -0.22
N GLN A 63 -12.46 7.49 -1.50
CA GLN A 63 -11.97 6.21 -2.00
C GLN A 63 -10.58 6.43 -2.55
N LEU A 64 -9.65 5.63 -2.08
CA LEU A 64 -8.25 5.68 -2.49
C LEU A 64 -7.92 4.44 -3.30
N ASN A 65 -7.04 4.59 -4.27
CA ASN A 65 -6.50 3.46 -5.03
C ASN A 65 -4.99 3.52 -5.00
N LEU A 66 -4.37 2.36 -4.87
CA LEU A 66 -2.92 2.23 -4.89
C LEU A 66 -2.55 1.00 -5.71
N VAL A 67 -1.58 1.17 -6.59
CA VAL A 67 -1.06 0.09 -7.42
C VAL A 67 0.43 -0.06 -7.18
N ILE A 68 0.87 -1.29 -6.93
CA ILE A 68 2.28 -1.65 -6.84
C ILE A 68 2.61 -2.56 -8.01
N GLU A 69 3.70 -2.26 -8.69
CA GLU A 69 4.22 -3.08 -9.78
C GLU A 69 5.66 -3.48 -9.51
N LEU A 70 5.95 -4.75 -9.69
CA LEU A 70 7.30 -5.30 -9.71
C LEU A 70 7.56 -5.85 -11.10
N ILE A 71 8.57 -5.31 -11.79
CA ILE A 71 8.89 -5.71 -13.15
C ILE A 71 10.38 -6.10 -13.17
N PRO A 72 10.73 -7.39 -13.25
CA PRO A 72 12.14 -7.79 -13.32
C PRO A 72 12.77 -7.34 -14.64
N SER A 73 14.07 -7.06 -14.61
CA SER A 73 14.82 -6.65 -15.81
C SER A 73 14.88 -7.76 -16.84
N ASP A 74 15.05 -9.00 -16.35
CA ASP A 74 15.11 -10.19 -17.20
C ASP A 74 13.90 -11.07 -16.89
N GLU A 75 13.12 -11.38 -17.90
CA GLU A 75 11.92 -12.17 -17.75
C GLU A 75 12.25 -13.54 -17.14
N GLY A 76 11.52 -13.89 -16.10
CA GLY A 76 11.66 -15.17 -15.42
C GLY A 76 12.79 -15.24 -14.40
N HIS A 77 13.62 -14.20 -14.26
CA HIS A 77 14.76 -14.20 -13.35
C HIS A 77 14.48 -13.60 -11.98
N TYR A 78 13.25 -13.23 -11.71
CA TYR A 78 12.79 -12.85 -10.39
C TYR A 78 11.26 -12.77 -10.42
N TYR A 79 10.69 -12.29 -9.35
CA TYR A 79 9.25 -12.14 -9.24
C TYR A 79 8.73 -11.00 -10.10
N ARG A 80 7.61 -11.25 -10.76
CA ARG A 80 6.82 -10.21 -11.42
C ARG A 80 5.47 -10.14 -10.72
N SER A 81 5.03 -8.96 -10.34
CA SER A 81 3.77 -8.83 -9.62
C SER A 81 3.13 -7.47 -9.90
N GLU A 82 1.82 -7.48 -9.91
CA GLU A 82 1.04 -6.24 -9.89
C GLU A 82 -0.11 -6.45 -8.91
N ILE A 83 -0.30 -5.49 -8.03
CA ILE A 83 -1.44 -5.47 -7.13
C ILE A 83 -2.11 -4.10 -7.18
N SER A 84 -3.42 -4.10 -7.33
CA SER A 84 -4.25 -2.91 -7.22
C SER A 84 -5.18 -3.09 -6.03
N VAL A 85 -5.11 -2.15 -5.10
CA VAL A 85 -5.94 -2.17 -3.90
C VAL A 85 -6.70 -0.86 -3.78
N SER A 86 -7.84 -0.91 -3.17
CA SER A 86 -8.58 0.30 -2.85
C SER A 86 -9.08 0.27 -1.41
N GLY A 87 -9.32 1.44 -0.88
CA GLY A 87 -9.82 1.60 0.46
C GLY A 87 -10.77 2.77 0.54
N ILE A 88 -11.72 2.69 1.46
CA ILE A 88 -12.65 3.77 1.74
C ILE A 88 -12.32 4.30 3.14
N TYR A 89 -12.14 5.61 3.21
CA TYR A 89 -11.76 6.30 4.43
C TYR A 89 -12.79 7.37 4.75
N ARG A 90 -13.02 7.55 6.04
CA ARG A 90 -14.02 8.46 6.58
C ARG A 90 -13.34 9.55 7.39
N ALA A 91 -13.84 10.79 7.26
CA ALA A 91 -13.36 11.91 8.05
C ALA A 91 -14.31 12.25 9.18
N PRO A 92 -13.80 12.70 10.33
CA PRO A 92 -14.64 13.30 11.36
C PRO A 92 -15.19 14.64 10.86
N SER A 93 -16.29 15.08 11.46
CA SER A 93 -17.01 16.28 11.02
C SER A 93 -16.19 17.57 11.16
N ASP A 94 -15.22 17.59 12.07
CA ASP A 94 -14.40 18.77 12.35
C ASP A 94 -13.17 18.89 11.44
N LEU A 95 -12.92 17.91 10.58
CA LEU A 95 -11.82 17.94 9.63
C LEU A 95 -12.30 18.55 8.32
N ASP A 96 -11.67 19.64 7.86
CA ASP A 96 -12.06 20.23 6.58
C ASP A 96 -11.60 19.39 5.39
N ASP A 97 -12.13 19.70 4.20
CA ASP A 97 -11.87 18.91 3.00
C ASP A 97 -10.40 18.92 2.60
N GLU A 98 -9.71 20.06 2.72
CA GLU A 98 -8.31 20.15 2.39
C GLU A 98 -7.47 19.27 3.32
N ALA A 99 -7.74 19.32 4.61
CA ALA A 99 -7.07 18.47 5.59
C ALA A 99 -7.40 17.00 5.36
N PHE A 100 -8.64 16.69 4.98
CA PHE A 100 -9.04 15.33 4.67
C PHE A 100 -8.23 14.77 3.50
N ASP A 101 -8.13 15.53 2.40
CA ASP A 101 -7.35 15.10 1.25
C ASP A 101 -5.88 14.91 1.60
N ARG A 102 -5.33 15.79 2.43
CA ARG A 102 -3.93 15.69 2.88
C ARG A 102 -3.71 14.43 3.70
N GLU A 103 -4.59 14.13 4.65
CA GLU A 103 -4.48 12.91 5.44
C GLU A 103 -4.72 11.64 4.60
N ALA A 104 -5.63 11.71 3.65
CA ALA A 104 -5.88 10.60 2.74
C ALA A 104 -4.61 10.27 1.93
N LEU A 105 -3.96 11.30 1.38
CA LEU A 105 -2.74 11.11 0.57
C LEU A 105 -1.50 10.74 1.39
N SER A 106 -1.54 10.91 2.71
CA SER A 106 -0.45 10.50 3.59
C SER A 106 -0.80 9.23 4.37
N PHE A 107 -1.60 9.35 5.42
CA PHE A 107 -1.94 8.20 6.28
C PHE A 107 -2.76 7.15 5.55
N GLY A 108 -3.73 7.57 4.72
CA GLY A 108 -4.55 6.62 3.97
C GLY A 108 -3.74 5.81 2.98
N MET A 109 -2.87 6.46 2.23
CA MET A 109 -2.00 5.77 1.28
C MET A 109 -0.99 4.88 1.99
N GLN A 110 -0.46 5.30 3.13
CA GLN A 110 0.44 4.47 3.92
C GLN A 110 -0.26 3.20 4.40
N ASP A 111 -1.51 3.32 4.82
CA ASP A 111 -2.32 2.18 5.24
C ASP A 111 -2.56 1.22 4.08
N LEU A 112 -2.92 1.74 2.91
CA LEU A 112 -3.10 0.92 1.70
C LEU A 112 -1.80 0.27 1.25
N TYR A 113 -0.69 0.99 1.31
CA TYR A 113 0.60 0.45 0.93
C TYR A 113 0.99 -0.72 1.83
N SER A 114 0.82 -0.57 3.13
CA SER A 114 1.11 -1.64 4.09
C SER A 114 0.25 -2.88 3.82
N PHE A 115 -1.01 -2.67 3.48
CA PHE A 115 -1.92 -3.75 3.12
C PHE A 115 -1.46 -4.49 1.86
N ALA A 116 -1.17 -3.77 0.79
CA ALA A 116 -0.71 -4.36 -0.47
C ALA A 116 0.65 -5.01 -0.34
N LYS A 117 1.58 -4.35 0.33
CA LYS A 117 2.93 -4.87 0.61
C LYS A 117 2.87 -6.21 1.32
N GLY A 118 2.03 -6.30 2.36
CA GLY A 118 1.88 -7.54 3.12
C GLY A 118 1.41 -8.71 2.26
N ILE A 119 0.51 -8.46 1.32
CA ILE A 119 0.00 -9.49 0.42
C ILE A 119 1.11 -9.99 -0.50
N ILE A 120 1.85 -9.09 -1.14
CA ILE A 120 2.93 -9.47 -2.05
C ILE A 120 4.02 -10.23 -1.29
N GLU A 121 4.45 -9.73 -0.15
CA GLU A 121 5.52 -10.35 0.64
C GLU A 121 5.11 -11.73 1.15
N ASN A 122 3.85 -11.89 1.52
CA ASN A 122 3.33 -13.16 2.00
C ASN A 122 3.33 -14.23 0.90
N VAL A 123 2.94 -13.84 -0.31
CA VAL A 123 2.96 -14.75 -1.46
C VAL A 123 4.41 -15.08 -1.85
N ALA A 124 5.28 -14.08 -1.87
CA ALA A 124 6.69 -14.25 -2.25
C ALA A 124 7.43 -15.18 -1.28
N ALA A 125 7.04 -15.21 -0.02
CA ALA A 125 7.70 -16.04 1.00
C ALA A 125 7.72 -17.53 0.61
N GLY A 126 6.71 -18.00 -0.13
CA GLY A 126 6.64 -19.36 -0.64
C GLY A 126 7.22 -19.55 -2.04
N GLY A 127 7.78 -18.50 -2.64
CA GLY A 127 8.27 -18.55 -4.02
C GLY A 127 9.68 -19.09 -4.15
N VAL A 128 10.05 -19.43 -5.38
CA VAL A 128 11.32 -20.11 -5.69
C VAL A 128 12.55 -19.25 -5.46
N TRP A 129 12.41 -17.92 -5.42
CA TRP A 129 13.50 -16.99 -5.14
C TRP A 129 13.59 -16.61 -3.66
N GLY A 130 12.73 -17.20 -2.81
CA GLY A 130 12.66 -16.89 -1.39
C GLY A 130 11.94 -15.60 -1.06
N PRO A 131 12.06 -15.13 0.19
CA PRO A 131 11.34 -13.94 0.64
C PRO A 131 11.71 -12.69 -0.16
N LEU A 132 10.72 -11.85 -0.35
CA LEU A 132 10.85 -10.53 -0.95
C LEU A 132 10.42 -9.51 0.09
N TYR A 133 11.20 -8.45 0.25
CA TYR A 133 10.86 -7.36 1.15
C TYR A 133 10.78 -6.06 0.35
N LEU A 134 9.58 -5.53 0.23
CA LEU A 134 9.38 -4.27 -0.49
C LEU A 134 9.91 -3.11 0.35
N PRO A 135 10.37 -2.04 -0.31
CA PRO A 135 10.92 -0.89 0.42
C PRO A 135 9.86 -0.19 1.25
N GLN A 136 10.30 0.46 2.31
CA GLN A 136 9.44 1.36 3.06
C GLN A 136 9.32 2.66 2.28
N ILE A 137 8.10 3.16 2.18
CA ILE A 137 7.81 4.39 1.45
C ILE A 137 7.04 5.32 2.37
N SER A 138 7.38 6.59 2.33
CA SER A 138 6.61 7.63 3.02
C SER A 138 5.74 8.35 2.01
N PHE A 139 4.47 8.48 2.34
CA PHE A 139 3.53 9.23 1.53
C PHE A 139 3.30 10.60 2.16
N SER A 140 3.37 11.63 1.33
CA SER A 140 3.07 12.98 1.75
C SER A 140 2.40 13.73 0.60
N MET A 141 1.63 14.70 0.97
CA MET A 141 1.01 15.57 0.01
C MET A 141 1.91 16.74 -0.35
#